data_7ac1f85cc36f35b31dea4cceb73e75f4
#
_entry.id   7ac1f85cc36f35b31dea4cceb73e75f4
#
_cell.length_a   1.000
_cell.length_b   1.000
_cell.length_c   1.000
_cell.angle_alpha   90.00
_cell.angle_beta   90.00
_cell.angle_gamma   90.00
#
_symmetry.space_group_name_H-M   'P 1'
#
loop_
_entity.id
_entity.type
_entity.pdbx_description
1 polymer ?
#
loop_
_entity_poly.entity_id
_entity_poly.type
_entity_poly.pdbx_seq_one_letter_code
_entity_poly.pdbx_strand_id
1 'polypeptide(L)'
;MREVLFIGAGTKGAKRIRNNFQPYIKIREKTCIEHVFDAACDSQIIKKVYIWGNKTRLQKLLHNRIEALSKTDVDIKVINERKTPFDSFFFAYLDCIADHSLKQIIRSWKDFEDVDWNILLDYARDKGILDKQVYIILSDTPLITSREIDFMISHMDKDLDIIFGRTLQKAFEKVLDGTNDKFVVHRAVKNFYNYIIKKREVGLIVNSFFAGKPLRIDRRFWGILIKFYENRTIIERKRFNFKKIKNNYNLIKEFLFSQPVEGIWKRSYIMRSNWFLLKAYRSIIKNSKSEKRYRDLSTLFSKIEYVTGLKIGYQINECMGSAFDIDTQYEADFIDKNFDILSENIKKISC
;
A
#
# COMPACT_ATOMS: atom_id res chain seq x y z
N MET A 1 -10.14 -0.34 -20.54
CA MET A 1 -10.05 0.70 -19.48
C MET A 1 -8.61 1.14 -19.41
N ARG A 2 -8.31 2.44 -19.35
CA ARG A 2 -6.95 2.99 -19.26
C ARG A 2 -6.33 2.64 -17.89
N GLU A 3 -5.00 2.60 -17.78
CA GLU A 3 -4.36 2.31 -16.49
C GLU A 3 -4.61 3.43 -15.49
N VAL A 4 -4.99 3.05 -14.27
CA VAL A 4 -5.41 3.97 -13.22
C VAL A 4 -4.48 3.86 -12.01
N LEU A 5 -3.94 4.98 -11.57
CA LEU A 5 -3.16 5.10 -10.35
C LEU A 5 -3.96 5.80 -9.27
N PHE A 6 -3.97 5.23 -8.09
CA PHE A 6 -4.54 5.80 -6.89
C PHE A 6 -3.43 6.30 -5.96
N ILE A 7 -3.51 7.57 -5.54
CA ILE A 7 -2.54 8.18 -4.61
C ILE A 7 -3.20 8.40 -3.26
N GLY A 8 -2.63 7.81 -2.22
CA GLY A 8 -3.08 7.95 -0.85
C GLY A 8 -2.45 9.15 -0.15
N ALA A 9 -3.18 10.26 -0.02
CA ALA A 9 -2.76 11.49 0.65
C ALA A 9 -3.63 11.81 1.87
N GLY A 10 -4.17 10.77 2.53
CA GLY A 10 -5.02 10.90 3.70
C GLY A 10 -4.27 11.41 4.93
N THR A 11 -4.99 12.17 5.76
CA THR A 11 -4.47 12.68 7.04
C THR A 11 -4.96 11.86 8.22
N LYS A 12 -6.05 11.11 8.04
CA LYS A 12 -6.63 10.25 9.09
C LYS A 12 -5.70 9.07 9.37
N GLY A 13 -5.08 9.11 10.53
CA GLY A 13 -4.10 8.13 10.95
C GLY A 13 -2.69 8.32 10.37
N ALA A 14 -2.43 9.35 9.58
CA ALA A 14 -1.09 9.75 9.23
C ALA A 14 -0.34 10.33 10.44
N LYS A 15 0.95 10.07 10.51
CA LYS A 15 1.80 10.66 11.57
C LYS A 15 1.98 12.16 11.33
N ARG A 16 2.12 12.92 12.41
CA ARG A 16 2.56 14.31 12.34
C ARG A 16 4.08 14.39 12.47
N ILE A 17 4.71 15.01 11.51
CA ILE A 17 6.14 15.25 11.43
C ILE A 17 6.32 16.71 11.07
N ARG A 18 7.27 17.42 11.70
CA ARG A 18 7.46 18.88 11.52
C ARG A 18 6.13 19.67 11.65
N ASN A 19 5.29 19.31 12.63
CA ASN A 19 3.95 19.87 12.83
C ASN A 19 2.98 19.72 11.63
N ASN A 20 3.29 18.87 10.67
CA ASN A 20 2.44 18.59 9.51
C ASN A 20 2.14 17.09 9.35
N PHE A 21 1.15 16.73 8.56
CA PHE A 21 0.91 15.33 8.17
C PHE A 21 1.87 14.91 7.05
N GLN A 22 2.23 13.63 7.01
CA GLN A 22 3.20 13.05 6.06
C GLN A 22 3.03 13.54 4.62
N PRO A 23 1.83 13.54 3.99
CA PRO A 23 1.66 14.00 2.61
C PRO A 23 2.09 15.46 2.36
N TYR A 24 2.04 16.27 3.41
CA TYR A 24 2.28 17.73 3.33
C TYR A 24 3.62 18.16 3.90
N ILE A 25 4.51 17.23 4.19
CA ILE A 25 5.89 17.54 4.58
C ILE A 25 6.63 18.08 3.37
N LYS A 26 7.30 19.19 3.53
CA LYS A 26 8.18 19.74 2.49
C LYS A 26 9.51 18.99 2.47
N ILE A 27 9.87 18.56 1.28
CA ILE A 27 11.18 18.05 0.93
C ILE A 27 11.68 18.94 -0.21
N ARG A 28 12.73 19.69 0.03
CA ARG A 28 13.11 20.84 -0.82
C ARG A 28 11.90 21.79 -0.98
N GLU A 29 11.61 22.25 -2.18
CA GLU A 29 10.57 23.24 -2.45
C GLU A 29 9.16 22.64 -2.57
N LYS A 30 9.02 21.31 -2.63
CA LYS A 30 7.74 20.61 -2.86
C LYS A 30 7.33 19.79 -1.65
N THR A 31 6.03 19.60 -1.46
CA THR A 31 5.52 18.61 -0.50
C THR A 31 5.66 17.19 -1.04
N CYS A 32 5.64 16.17 -0.15
CA CYS A 32 5.72 14.77 -0.57
C CYS A 32 4.66 14.43 -1.63
N ILE A 33 3.40 14.87 -1.43
CA ILE A 33 2.34 14.63 -2.40
C ILE A 33 2.60 15.30 -3.75
N GLU A 34 3.25 16.47 -3.79
CA GLU A 34 3.61 17.13 -5.06
C GLU A 34 4.66 16.34 -5.82
N HIS A 35 5.66 15.77 -5.15
CA HIS A 35 6.64 14.88 -5.78
C HIS A 35 5.99 13.64 -6.39
N VAL A 36 5.13 12.95 -5.61
CA VAL A 36 4.44 11.73 -6.08
C VAL A 36 3.47 12.05 -7.22
N PHE A 37 2.77 13.18 -7.13
CA PHE A 37 1.85 13.63 -8.17
C PHE A 37 2.57 13.94 -9.48
N ASP A 38 3.68 14.70 -9.41
CA ASP A 38 4.49 15.01 -10.60
C ASP A 38 4.97 13.70 -11.26
N ALA A 39 5.52 12.75 -10.48
CA ALA A 39 5.95 11.45 -11.00
C ALA A 39 4.82 10.66 -11.65
N ALA A 40 3.61 10.70 -11.08
CA ALA A 40 2.43 10.03 -11.63
C ALA A 40 1.98 10.66 -12.96
N CYS A 41 2.03 11.99 -13.06
CA CYS A 41 1.65 12.73 -14.26
C CYS A 41 2.66 12.59 -15.41
N ASP A 42 3.95 12.41 -15.06
CA ASP A 42 5.03 12.18 -16.03
C ASP A 42 5.11 10.71 -16.51
N SER A 43 4.29 9.81 -15.96
CA SER A 43 4.21 8.41 -16.39
C SER A 43 3.69 8.29 -17.82
N GLN A 44 4.30 7.42 -18.61
CA GLN A 44 3.87 7.14 -19.98
C GLN A 44 2.64 6.19 -20.03
N ILE A 45 2.42 5.44 -18.97
CA ILE A 45 1.39 4.39 -18.91
C ILE A 45 0.11 4.91 -18.25
N ILE A 46 0.21 5.74 -17.20
CA ILE A 46 -0.92 6.25 -16.46
C ILE A 46 -1.72 7.25 -17.29
N LYS A 47 -3.03 7.01 -17.37
CA LYS A 47 -3.98 7.91 -18.04
C LYS A 47 -5.03 8.47 -17.10
N LYS A 48 -5.06 7.98 -15.86
CA LYS A 48 -6.02 8.44 -14.86
C LYS A 48 -5.40 8.40 -13.46
N VAL A 49 -5.49 9.52 -12.75
CA VAL A 49 -4.96 9.65 -11.38
C VAL A 49 -6.10 10.00 -10.43
N TYR A 50 -6.31 9.17 -9.43
CA TYR A 50 -7.21 9.43 -8.31
C TYR A 50 -6.40 9.74 -7.07
N ILE A 51 -6.70 10.87 -6.40
CA ILE A 51 -6.03 11.27 -5.17
C ILE A 51 -7.08 11.34 -4.07
N TRP A 52 -6.93 10.57 -3.00
CA TRP A 52 -7.79 10.72 -1.82
C TRP A 52 -7.06 11.37 -0.67
N GLY A 53 -7.73 12.32 -0.01
CA GLY A 53 -7.19 13.06 1.14
C GLY A 53 -8.10 14.22 1.53
N ASN A 54 -7.57 15.24 2.19
CA ASN A 54 -8.30 16.49 2.40
C ASN A 54 -8.49 17.20 1.06
N LYS A 55 -9.67 17.05 0.45
CA LYS A 55 -9.96 17.52 -0.91
C LYS A 55 -9.66 19.01 -1.09
N THR A 56 -10.13 19.86 -0.19
CA THR A 56 -9.95 21.32 -0.27
C THR A 56 -8.46 21.68 -0.25
N ARG A 57 -7.69 21.07 0.66
CA ARG A 57 -6.25 21.32 0.76
C ARG A 57 -5.49 20.82 -0.47
N LEU A 58 -5.82 19.60 -0.95
CA LEU A 58 -5.20 19.01 -2.13
C LEU A 58 -5.52 19.82 -3.39
N GLN A 59 -6.76 20.23 -3.58
CA GLN A 59 -7.12 21.06 -4.73
C GLN A 59 -6.37 22.40 -4.73
N LYS A 60 -6.27 23.07 -3.57
CA LYS A 60 -5.50 24.32 -3.45
C LYS A 60 -4.01 24.08 -3.74
N LEU A 61 -3.43 23.01 -3.20
CA LEU A 61 -2.01 22.70 -3.34
C LEU A 61 -1.63 22.32 -4.78
N LEU A 62 -2.46 21.54 -5.44
CA LEU A 62 -2.19 20.98 -6.77
C LEU A 62 -2.83 21.80 -7.92
N HIS A 63 -3.51 22.90 -7.62
CA HIS A 63 -4.29 23.68 -8.58
C HIS A 63 -3.52 24.02 -9.86
N ASN A 64 -2.39 24.70 -9.73
CA ASN A 64 -1.59 25.13 -10.89
C ASN A 64 -1.07 23.94 -11.71
N ARG A 65 -0.75 22.81 -11.04
CA ARG A 65 -0.32 21.57 -11.71
C ARG A 65 -1.46 20.91 -12.48
N ILE A 66 -2.64 20.83 -11.86
CA ILE A 66 -3.84 20.25 -12.50
C ILE A 66 -4.24 21.10 -13.72
N GLU A 67 -4.19 22.43 -13.61
CA GLU A 67 -4.45 23.33 -14.74
C GLU A 67 -3.42 23.16 -15.88
N ALA A 68 -2.14 23.05 -15.55
CA ALA A 68 -1.11 22.81 -16.56
C ALA A 68 -1.31 21.48 -17.29
N LEU A 69 -1.81 20.45 -16.57
CA LEU A 69 -2.09 19.13 -17.12
C LEU A 69 -3.46 19.01 -17.79
N SER A 70 -4.37 20.00 -17.68
CA SER A 70 -5.66 19.99 -18.38
C SER A 70 -5.53 19.93 -19.91
N LYS A 71 -4.34 20.18 -20.44
CA LYS A 71 -3.97 20.05 -21.86
C LYS A 71 -3.36 18.69 -22.20
N THR A 72 -3.21 17.80 -21.25
CA THR A 72 -2.67 16.46 -21.44
C THR A 72 -3.78 15.40 -21.40
N ASP A 73 -3.46 14.18 -21.84
CA ASP A 73 -4.39 13.04 -21.83
C ASP A 73 -4.62 12.40 -20.44
N VAL A 74 -4.10 13.00 -19.35
CA VAL A 74 -4.23 12.46 -17.99
C VAL A 74 -5.45 13.05 -17.29
N ASP A 75 -6.43 12.20 -16.96
CA ASP A 75 -7.61 12.58 -16.16
C ASP A 75 -7.27 12.55 -14.66
N ILE A 76 -7.48 13.67 -13.97
CA ILE A 76 -7.13 13.81 -12.56
C ILE A 76 -8.37 14.05 -11.72
N LYS A 77 -8.56 13.28 -10.66
CA LYS A 77 -9.66 13.44 -9.73
C LYS A 77 -9.20 13.44 -8.27
N VAL A 78 -9.60 14.49 -7.53
CA VAL A 78 -9.34 14.62 -6.09
C VAL A 78 -10.62 14.31 -5.32
N ILE A 79 -10.51 13.37 -4.36
CA ILE A 79 -11.63 12.85 -3.57
C ILE A 79 -11.37 13.06 -2.09
N ASN A 80 -12.42 13.33 -1.31
CA ASN A 80 -12.29 13.42 0.14
C ASN A 80 -11.91 12.08 0.76
N GLU A 81 -11.01 12.14 1.75
CA GLU A 81 -10.73 11.00 2.61
C GLU A 81 -11.95 10.62 3.46
N ARG A 82 -12.10 9.32 3.70
CA ARG A 82 -13.12 8.74 4.56
C ARG A 82 -12.52 8.37 5.94
N LYS A 83 -13.19 7.47 6.66
CA LYS A 83 -12.81 7.08 8.03
C LYS A 83 -11.43 6.42 8.09
N THR A 84 -11.12 5.55 7.12
CA THR A 84 -9.83 4.88 7.00
C THR A 84 -9.24 5.03 5.58
N PRO A 85 -7.94 4.80 5.38
CA PRO A 85 -7.37 4.75 4.03
C PRO A 85 -7.99 3.66 3.15
N PHE A 86 -8.39 2.52 3.71
CA PHE A 86 -9.06 1.47 2.97
C PHE A 86 -10.46 1.87 2.49
N ASP A 87 -11.26 2.54 3.36
CA ASP A 87 -12.52 3.12 2.94
C ASP A 87 -12.31 4.16 1.84
N SER A 88 -11.33 5.04 2.04
CA SER A 88 -11.01 6.12 1.10
C SER A 88 -10.63 5.56 -0.27
N PHE A 89 -9.76 4.56 -0.29
CA PHE A 89 -9.38 3.87 -1.52
C PHE A 89 -10.58 3.17 -2.16
N PHE A 90 -11.35 2.39 -1.40
CA PHE A 90 -12.46 1.62 -1.94
C PHE A 90 -13.53 2.54 -2.59
N PHE A 91 -13.90 3.63 -1.93
CA PHE A 91 -14.85 4.58 -2.51
C PHE A 91 -14.25 5.42 -3.66
N ALA A 92 -12.95 5.69 -3.66
CA ALA A 92 -12.28 6.27 -4.81
C ALA A 92 -12.31 5.31 -6.01
N TYR A 93 -12.12 4.02 -5.76
CA TYR A 93 -12.24 2.98 -6.76
C TYR A 93 -13.67 2.87 -7.30
N LEU A 94 -14.68 2.84 -6.43
CA LEU A 94 -16.09 2.85 -6.86
C LEU A 94 -16.42 4.05 -7.74
N ASP A 95 -15.98 5.24 -7.36
CA ASP A 95 -16.17 6.45 -8.17
C ASP A 95 -15.45 6.36 -9.54
N CYS A 96 -14.32 5.66 -9.58
CA CYS A 96 -13.55 5.43 -10.80
C CYS A 96 -14.26 4.53 -11.80
N ILE A 97 -14.88 3.45 -11.33
CA ILE A 97 -15.52 2.44 -12.19
C ILE A 97 -16.97 2.80 -12.54
N ALA A 98 -17.63 3.62 -11.74
CA ALA A 98 -19.06 3.88 -11.83
C ALA A 98 -19.41 4.74 -13.05
N ASP A 99 -20.37 4.25 -13.85
CA ASP A 99 -21.13 5.05 -14.78
C ASP A 99 -22.25 5.85 -14.07
N HIS A 100 -23.12 6.50 -14.83
CA HIS A 100 -24.19 7.32 -14.26
C HIS A 100 -25.12 6.52 -13.36
N SER A 101 -25.49 5.30 -13.76
CA SER A 101 -26.44 4.45 -13.02
C SER A 101 -25.86 4.00 -11.67
N LEU A 102 -24.64 3.48 -11.67
CA LEU A 102 -23.98 3.04 -10.43
C LEU A 102 -23.67 4.24 -9.51
N LYS A 103 -23.35 5.42 -10.06
CA LYS A 103 -23.14 6.65 -9.25
C LYS A 103 -24.37 7.06 -8.45
N GLN A 104 -25.57 6.86 -8.98
CA GLN A 104 -26.80 7.15 -8.22
C GLN A 104 -26.92 6.23 -7.01
N ILE A 105 -26.61 4.94 -7.17
CA ILE A 105 -26.67 3.96 -6.10
C ILE A 105 -25.56 4.22 -5.05
N ILE A 106 -24.32 4.47 -5.48
CA ILE A 106 -23.17 4.74 -4.59
C ILE A 106 -23.44 5.95 -3.67
N ARG A 107 -24.21 6.95 -4.13
CA ARG A 107 -24.55 8.13 -3.32
C ARG A 107 -25.31 7.78 -2.04
N SER A 108 -26.04 6.67 -2.02
CA SER A 108 -26.75 6.18 -0.83
C SER A 108 -25.82 5.49 0.16
N TRP A 109 -24.63 5.03 -0.27
CA TRP A 109 -23.66 4.32 0.57
C TRP A 109 -22.78 5.31 1.34
N LYS A 110 -23.05 5.42 2.64
CA LYS A 110 -22.29 6.31 3.53
C LYS A 110 -20.97 5.70 3.99
N ASP A 111 -20.99 4.40 4.28
CA ASP A 111 -19.87 3.63 4.81
C ASP A 111 -19.70 2.33 4.00
N PHE A 112 -18.62 1.61 4.25
CA PHE A 112 -18.35 0.33 3.61
C PHE A 112 -19.44 -0.72 3.91
N GLU A 113 -20.03 -0.66 5.10
CA GLU A 113 -21.10 -1.55 5.54
C GLU A 113 -22.39 -1.36 4.73
N ASP A 114 -22.63 -0.16 4.19
CA ASP A 114 -23.83 0.15 3.38
C ASP A 114 -23.73 -0.41 1.95
N VAL A 115 -22.54 -0.84 1.52
CA VAL A 115 -22.31 -1.31 0.15
C VAL A 115 -23.09 -2.59 -0.12
N ASP A 116 -24.02 -2.52 -1.08
CA ASP A 116 -24.65 -3.72 -1.62
C ASP A 116 -23.69 -4.45 -2.56
N TRP A 117 -23.07 -5.48 -2.01
CA TRP A 117 -22.02 -6.23 -2.70
C TRP A 117 -22.55 -7.02 -3.90
N ASN A 118 -23.81 -7.43 -3.89
CA ASN A 118 -24.41 -8.16 -5.01
C ASN A 118 -24.61 -7.23 -6.21
N ILE A 119 -25.21 -6.05 -5.97
CA ILE A 119 -25.36 -5.02 -7.01
C ILE A 119 -24.00 -4.65 -7.61
N LEU A 120 -22.98 -4.49 -6.76
CA LEU A 120 -21.64 -4.12 -7.22
C LEU A 120 -20.99 -5.23 -8.07
N LEU A 121 -21.09 -6.48 -7.64
CA LEU A 121 -20.50 -7.61 -8.37
C LEU A 121 -21.24 -7.88 -9.69
N ASP A 122 -22.59 -7.76 -9.72
CA ASP A 122 -23.37 -7.93 -10.93
C ASP A 122 -23.03 -6.83 -11.96
N TYR A 123 -22.96 -5.58 -11.51
CA TYR A 123 -22.45 -4.46 -12.34
C TYR A 123 -21.06 -4.73 -12.89
N ALA A 124 -20.15 -5.22 -12.03
CA ALA A 124 -18.77 -5.49 -12.42
C ALA A 124 -18.65 -6.61 -13.46
N ARG A 125 -19.49 -7.64 -13.35
CA ARG A 125 -19.57 -8.73 -14.34
C ARG A 125 -20.11 -8.22 -15.67
N ASP A 126 -21.19 -7.45 -15.65
CA ASP A 126 -21.79 -6.83 -16.85
C ASP A 126 -20.78 -5.96 -17.60
N LYS A 127 -19.99 -5.17 -16.88
CA LYS A 127 -18.97 -4.29 -17.46
C LYS A 127 -17.62 -4.97 -17.74
N GLY A 128 -17.45 -6.26 -17.39
CA GLY A 128 -16.19 -6.97 -17.58
C GLY A 128 -15.00 -6.37 -16.77
N ILE A 129 -15.27 -5.79 -15.60
CA ILE A 129 -14.26 -5.10 -14.76
C ILE A 129 -13.91 -5.83 -13.48
N LEU A 130 -14.48 -7.03 -13.25
CA LEU A 130 -14.26 -7.81 -12.02
C LEU A 130 -12.77 -8.09 -11.77
N ASP A 131 -12.01 -8.36 -12.83
CA ASP A 131 -10.59 -8.70 -12.81
C ASP A 131 -9.67 -7.49 -13.08
N LYS A 132 -10.24 -6.29 -13.11
CA LYS A 132 -9.45 -5.08 -13.40
C LYS A 132 -8.48 -4.81 -12.26
N GLN A 133 -7.18 -4.86 -12.58
CA GLN A 133 -6.13 -4.47 -11.68
C GLN A 133 -6.02 -2.94 -11.62
N VAL A 134 -5.76 -2.41 -10.44
CA VAL A 134 -5.47 -1.01 -10.19
C VAL A 134 -4.19 -0.87 -9.37
N TYR A 135 -3.56 0.30 -9.45
CA TYR A 135 -2.29 0.58 -8.82
C TYR A 135 -2.46 1.63 -7.74
N ILE A 136 -1.75 1.47 -6.64
CA ILE A 136 -1.87 2.32 -5.46
C ILE A 136 -0.47 2.72 -5.01
N ILE A 137 -0.29 4.00 -4.72
CA ILE A 137 0.92 4.52 -4.11
C ILE A 137 0.57 5.42 -2.93
N LEU A 138 1.40 5.40 -1.91
CA LEU A 138 1.29 6.32 -0.80
C LEU A 138 2.07 7.61 -1.10
N SER A 139 1.56 8.72 -0.64
CA SER A 139 2.11 10.05 -0.93
C SER A 139 3.29 10.47 -0.06
N ASP A 140 3.79 9.59 0.79
CA ASP A 140 4.93 9.82 1.68
C ASP A 140 6.28 9.35 1.10
N THR A 141 6.33 9.10 -0.22
CA THR A 141 7.50 8.63 -0.96
C THR A 141 8.02 9.69 -1.94
N PRO A 142 8.68 10.75 -1.48
CA PRO A 142 9.03 11.90 -2.33
C PRO A 142 10.10 11.62 -3.39
N LEU A 143 10.76 10.46 -3.33
CA LEU A 143 11.82 10.07 -4.28
C LEU A 143 11.32 9.15 -5.40
N ILE A 144 10.01 8.84 -5.45
CA ILE A 144 9.46 8.04 -6.54
C ILE A 144 9.61 8.76 -7.87
N THR A 145 9.81 7.99 -8.95
CA THR A 145 9.94 8.51 -10.31
C THR A 145 8.86 7.95 -11.22
N SER A 146 8.54 8.66 -12.32
CA SER A 146 7.63 8.17 -13.36
C SER A 146 8.11 6.84 -13.94
N ARG A 147 9.42 6.70 -14.15
CA ARG A 147 10.04 5.48 -14.64
C ARG A 147 9.80 4.28 -13.69
N GLU A 148 9.87 4.49 -12.38
CA GLU A 148 9.55 3.46 -11.40
C GLU A 148 8.08 3.05 -11.47
N ILE A 149 7.17 4.01 -11.62
CA ILE A 149 5.74 3.77 -11.79
C ILE A 149 5.51 2.92 -13.04
N ASP A 150 6.09 3.30 -14.17
CA ASP A 150 5.98 2.57 -15.44
C ASP A 150 6.56 1.17 -15.34
N PHE A 151 7.74 1.02 -14.72
CA PHE A 151 8.37 -0.28 -14.49
C PHE A 151 7.47 -1.20 -13.66
N MET A 152 6.98 -0.71 -12.52
CA MET A 152 6.14 -1.51 -11.62
C MET A 152 4.85 -1.96 -12.32
N ILE A 153 4.17 -1.06 -13.03
CA ILE A 153 2.94 -1.38 -13.76
C ILE A 153 3.18 -2.43 -14.85
N SER A 154 4.28 -2.28 -15.60
CA SER A 154 4.61 -3.17 -16.72
C SER A 154 5.00 -4.58 -16.28
N HIS A 155 5.56 -4.73 -15.08
CA HIS A 155 6.10 -6.00 -14.58
C HIS A 155 5.24 -6.68 -13.51
N MET A 156 4.16 -6.04 -13.05
CA MET A 156 3.24 -6.66 -12.10
C MET A 156 2.45 -7.80 -12.75
N ASP A 157 2.46 -8.93 -12.08
CA ASP A 157 1.74 -10.13 -12.52
C ASP A 157 0.22 -9.89 -12.48
N LYS A 158 -0.41 -9.92 -13.65
CA LYS A 158 -1.85 -9.66 -13.79
C LYS A 158 -2.73 -10.82 -13.32
N ASP A 159 -2.16 -11.99 -13.05
CA ASP A 159 -2.90 -13.14 -12.52
C ASP A 159 -3.09 -13.06 -11.01
N LEU A 160 -2.32 -12.22 -10.33
CA LEU A 160 -2.44 -12.01 -8.89
C LEU A 160 -3.59 -11.05 -8.54
N ASP A 161 -4.22 -11.31 -7.40
CA ASP A 161 -5.31 -10.47 -6.88
C ASP A 161 -4.78 -9.31 -6.01
N ILE A 162 -3.65 -9.53 -5.34
CA ILE A 162 -2.96 -8.52 -4.52
C ILE A 162 -1.45 -8.66 -4.74
N ILE A 163 -0.79 -7.53 -5.03
CA ILE A 163 0.65 -7.46 -5.25
C ILE A 163 1.26 -6.40 -4.36
N PHE A 164 2.30 -6.77 -3.64
CA PHE A 164 3.11 -5.85 -2.85
C PHE A 164 4.41 -5.54 -3.58
N GLY A 165 4.74 -4.27 -3.73
CA GLY A 165 6.08 -3.87 -4.13
C GLY A 165 7.10 -4.24 -3.05
N ARG A 166 8.26 -4.75 -3.47
CA ARG A 166 9.38 -5.12 -2.60
C ARG A 166 10.68 -4.58 -3.16
N THR A 167 11.50 -4.08 -2.29
CA THR A 167 12.81 -3.52 -2.65
C THR A 167 13.92 -4.39 -2.10
N LEU A 168 14.94 -4.63 -2.90
CA LEU A 168 16.13 -5.40 -2.51
C LEU A 168 17.04 -4.55 -1.60
N GLN A 169 17.50 -5.13 -0.50
CA GLN A 169 18.44 -4.47 0.41
C GLN A 169 19.70 -3.97 -0.33
N LYS A 170 20.31 -4.82 -1.15
CA LYS A 170 21.52 -4.46 -1.89
C LYS A 170 21.35 -3.26 -2.82
N ALA A 171 20.17 -3.12 -3.41
CA ALA A 171 19.91 -2.02 -4.30
C ALA A 171 19.59 -0.74 -3.50
N PHE A 172 18.91 -0.85 -2.35
CA PHE A 172 18.72 0.25 -1.41
C PHE A 172 20.05 0.79 -0.89
N GLU A 173 21.00 -0.10 -0.53
CA GLU A 173 22.34 0.29 -0.10
C GLU A 173 23.10 1.09 -1.16
N LYS A 174 22.96 0.74 -2.46
CA LYS A 174 23.57 1.50 -3.58
C LYS A 174 23.00 2.92 -3.71
N VAL A 175 21.71 3.13 -3.43
CA VAL A 175 21.11 4.48 -3.47
C VAL A 175 21.69 5.35 -2.36
N LEU A 176 22.09 4.75 -1.24
CA LEU A 176 22.68 5.47 -0.11
C LEU A 176 24.18 5.80 -0.30
N ASP A 177 24.82 5.32 -1.37
CA ASP A 177 26.21 5.63 -1.64
C ASP A 177 26.43 7.16 -1.80
N GLY A 178 27.47 7.66 -1.14
CA GLY A 178 27.78 9.08 -1.10
C GLY A 178 27.01 9.90 -0.05
N THR A 179 26.04 9.28 0.66
CA THR A 179 25.43 9.92 1.82
C THR A 179 26.31 9.71 3.05
N ASN A 180 26.62 10.79 3.77
CA ASN A 180 27.52 10.75 4.95
C ASN A 180 26.85 10.23 6.24
N ASP A 181 25.64 9.72 6.17
CA ASP A 181 24.87 9.34 7.35
C ASP A 181 24.77 7.83 7.54
N LYS A 182 25.78 7.25 8.21
CA LYS A 182 25.84 5.84 8.60
C LYS A 182 24.64 5.38 9.43
N PHE A 183 23.92 6.28 10.07
CA PHE A 183 22.79 5.94 10.94
C PHE A 183 21.54 5.53 10.14
N VAL A 184 21.29 6.13 8.98
CA VAL A 184 20.18 5.75 8.09
C VAL A 184 20.40 4.37 7.53
N VAL A 185 21.61 4.07 7.06
CA VAL A 185 21.99 2.72 6.60
C VAL A 185 21.70 1.69 7.68
N HIS A 186 22.09 1.97 8.93
CA HIS A 186 21.87 1.06 10.04
C HIS A 186 20.36 0.88 10.38
N ARG A 187 19.55 1.94 10.25
CA ARG A 187 18.13 1.90 10.55
C ARG A 187 17.32 1.27 9.42
N ALA A 188 17.63 1.60 8.18
CA ALA A 188 17.05 0.99 6.99
C ALA A 188 17.36 -0.52 6.94
N VAL A 189 18.61 -0.90 7.23
CA VAL A 189 19.02 -2.31 7.30
C VAL A 189 18.26 -3.07 8.40
N LYS A 190 17.90 -2.43 9.52
CA LYS A 190 17.06 -3.06 10.55
C LYS A 190 15.63 -3.37 10.11
N ASN A 191 15.11 -2.65 9.13
CA ASN A 191 13.77 -2.85 8.60
C ASN A 191 13.70 -3.87 7.47
N PHE A 192 14.84 -4.32 6.94
CA PHE A 192 14.87 -5.40 5.97
C PHE A 192 14.62 -6.74 6.64
N TYR A 193 13.67 -7.47 6.12
CA TYR A 193 13.38 -8.83 6.53
C TYR A 193 14.10 -9.81 5.60
N ASN A 194 14.80 -10.76 6.17
CA ASN A 194 15.41 -11.84 5.41
C ASN A 194 14.33 -12.85 4.98
N TYR A 195 14.26 -13.10 3.69
CA TYR A 195 13.34 -14.07 3.10
C TYR A 195 14.14 -15.12 2.33
N ILE A 196 13.58 -16.32 2.26
CA ILE A 196 14.10 -17.36 1.36
C ILE A 196 13.27 -17.29 0.08
N ILE A 197 13.92 -16.94 -1.03
CA ILE A 197 13.34 -16.91 -2.36
C ILE A 197 14.14 -17.84 -3.26
N LYS A 198 13.48 -18.87 -3.83
CA LYS A 198 14.15 -19.86 -4.69
C LYS A 198 15.45 -20.42 -4.07
N LYS A 199 15.39 -20.76 -2.78
CA LYS A 199 16.51 -21.27 -1.96
C LYS A 199 17.68 -20.31 -1.74
N ARG A 200 17.51 -19.00 -2.06
CA ARG A 200 18.50 -17.96 -1.77
C ARG A 200 17.97 -17.02 -0.70
N GLU A 201 18.89 -16.60 0.16
CA GLU A 201 18.63 -15.60 1.18
C GLU A 201 18.62 -14.20 0.56
N VAL A 202 17.53 -13.45 0.74
CA VAL A 202 17.37 -12.11 0.17
C VAL A 202 16.79 -11.16 1.22
N GLY A 203 17.44 -10.05 1.46
CA GLY A 203 16.89 -8.95 2.27
C GLY A 203 15.89 -8.14 1.44
N LEU A 204 14.65 -8.05 1.91
CA LEU A 204 13.58 -7.30 1.26
C LEU A 204 12.90 -6.35 2.24
N ILE A 205 12.49 -5.19 1.73
CA ILE A 205 11.57 -4.27 2.42
C ILE A 205 10.29 -4.13 1.60
N VAL A 206 9.17 -3.92 2.28
CA VAL A 206 7.91 -3.51 1.62
C VAL A 206 8.08 -2.06 1.21
N ASN A 207 7.77 -1.76 -0.03
CA ASN A 207 7.70 -0.37 -0.48
C ASN A 207 6.23 0.12 -0.52
N SER A 208 6.03 1.40 -0.76
CA SER A 208 4.72 2.04 -0.74
C SER A 208 3.96 1.91 -2.07
N PHE A 209 4.34 0.98 -2.94
CA PHE A 209 3.66 0.70 -4.20
C PHE A 209 2.93 -0.65 -4.13
N PHE A 210 1.65 -0.65 -4.47
CA PHE A 210 0.78 -1.82 -4.42
C PHE A 210 -0.06 -1.93 -5.70
N ALA A 211 -0.48 -3.14 -6.03
CA ALA A 211 -1.53 -3.34 -7.02
C ALA A 211 -2.55 -4.36 -6.51
N GLY A 212 -3.76 -4.30 -7.06
CA GLY A 212 -4.78 -5.27 -6.69
C GLY A 212 -6.01 -5.22 -7.59
N LYS A 213 -6.84 -6.26 -7.45
CA LYS A 213 -8.16 -6.39 -8.07
C LYS A 213 -9.23 -6.21 -6.99
N PRO A 214 -9.72 -4.98 -6.72
CA PRO A 214 -10.52 -4.69 -5.53
C PRO A 214 -11.80 -5.52 -5.42
N LEU A 215 -12.42 -5.89 -6.55
CA LEU A 215 -13.67 -6.66 -6.56
C LEU A 215 -13.46 -8.18 -6.46
N ARG A 216 -12.23 -8.66 -6.58
CA ARG A 216 -11.88 -10.05 -6.25
C ARG A 216 -11.73 -10.26 -4.75
N ILE A 217 -11.47 -9.20 -4.01
CA ILE A 217 -11.31 -9.25 -2.57
C ILE A 217 -12.69 -9.35 -1.91
N ASP A 218 -12.95 -10.45 -1.20
CA ASP A 218 -14.22 -10.70 -0.50
C ASP A 218 -14.57 -9.54 0.45
N ARG A 219 -15.88 -9.18 0.53
CA ARG A 219 -16.38 -8.12 1.40
C ARG A 219 -15.89 -8.26 2.85
N ARG A 220 -15.85 -9.50 3.37
CA ARG A 220 -15.42 -9.77 4.75
C ARG A 220 -13.93 -9.48 4.92
N PHE A 221 -13.12 -9.74 3.90
CA PHE A 221 -11.69 -9.43 3.95
C PHE A 221 -11.47 -7.91 3.93
N TRP A 222 -12.22 -7.14 3.14
CA TRP A 222 -12.24 -5.69 3.21
C TRP A 222 -12.60 -5.18 4.60
N GLY A 223 -13.66 -5.72 5.20
CA GLY A 223 -14.08 -5.37 6.56
C GLY A 223 -12.97 -5.62 7.60
N ILE A 224 -12.21 -6.72 7.44
CA ILE A 224 -11.06 -7.02 8.29
C ILE A 224 -9.93 -6.02 8.07
N LEU A 225 -9.58 -5.69 6.83
CA LEU A 225 -8.53 -4.71 6.54
C LEU A 225 -8.85 -3.35 7.17
N ILE A 226 -10.11 -2.90 7.06
CA ILE A 226 -10.59 -1.66 7.66
C ILE A 226 -10.43 -1.69 9.18
N LYS A 227 -10.95 -2.74 9.84
CA LYS A 227 -10.88 -2.91 11.30
C LYS A 227 -9.43 -3.12 11.80
N PHE A 228 -8.62 -3.85 11.05
CA PHE A 228 -7.19 -4.00 11.34
C PHE A 228 -6.47 -2.66 11.34
N TYR A 229 -6.78 -1.82 10.35
CA TYR A 229 -6.20 -0.50 10.27
C TYR A 229 -6.63 0.40 11.44
N GLU A 230 -7.89 0.34 11.87
CA GLU A 230 -8.38 1.05 13.07
C GLU A 230 -7.63 0.62 14.34
N ASN A 231 -7.25 -0.65 14.43
CA ASN A 231 -6.55 -1.24 15.57
C ASN A 231 -5.02 -1.28 15.44
N ARG A 232 -4.43 -0.69 14.38
CA ARG A 232 -3.00 -0.84 14.04
C ARG A 232 -2.03 -0.32 15.10
N THR A 233 -2.42 0.67 15.89
CA THR A 233 -1.60 1.22 16.97
C THR A 233 -1.59 0.29 18.17
N ILE A 234 -0.93 -0.88 18.02
CA ILE A 234 -0.80 -1.89 19.10
C ILE A 234 0.16 -1.39 20.19
N ILE A 235 1.16 -0.60 19.79
CA ILE A 235 2.16 -0.04 20.69
C ILE A 235 1.94 1.45 20.79
N GLU A 236 1.35 1.90 21.89
CA GLU A 236 1.21 3.31 22.22
C GLU A 236 2.19 3.67 23.34
N ARG A 237 3.03 4.68 23.12
CA ARG A 237 3.99 5.22 24.12
C ARG A 237 4.81 4.13 24.84
N LYS A 238 5.35 3.16 24.10
CA LYS A 238 6.12 2.02 24.61
C LYS A 238 5.31 1.02 25.47
N ARG A 239 3.98 1.09 25.52
CA ARG A 239 3.12 0.12 26.20
C ARG A 239 2.34 -0.71 25.19
N PHE A 240 2.30 -2.03 25.43
CA PHE A 240 1.47 -2.93 24.62
C PHE A 240 0.00 -2.74 24.94
N ASN A 241 -0.81 -2.49 23.90
CA ASN A 241 -2.25 -2.45 24.05
C ASN A 241 -2.85 -3.85 23.83
N PHE A 242 -2.94 -4.62 24.92
CA PHE A 242 -3.46 -5.99 24.89
C PHE A 242 -4.90 -6.07 24.36
N LYS A 243 -5.74 -5.05 24.58
CA LYS A 243 -7.10 -5.00 24.06
C LYS A 243 -7.11 -4.96 22.53
N LYS A 244 -6.27 -4.14 21.91
CA LYS A 244 -6.12 -4.09 20.44
C LYS A 244 -5.57 -5.39 19.87
N ILE A 245 -4.65 -6.04 20.59
CA ILE A 245 -4.11 -7.36 20.25
C ILE A 245 -5.22 -8.41 20.21
N LYS A 246 -6.03 -8.46 21.30
CA LYS A 246 -7.15 -9.39 21.42
C LYS A 246 -8.20 -9.13 20.33
N ASN A 247 -8.51 -7.87 20.05
CA ASN A 247 -9.46 -7.50 19.00
C ASN A 247 -8.98 -7.98 17.63
N ASN A 248 -7.72 -7.74 17.27
CA ASN A 248 -7.16 -8.20 15.99
C ASN A 248 -7.15 -9.73 15.89
N TYR A 249 -6.82 -10.42 16.97
CA TYR A 249 -6.91 -11.88 17.02
C TYR A 249 -8.36 -12.38 16.81
N ASN A 250 -9.34 -11.77 17.46
CA ASN A 250 -10.74 -12.13 17.30
C ASN A 250 -11.22 -11.88 15.87
N LEU A 251 -10.85 -10.77 15.24
CA LEU A 251 -11.18 -10.48 13.84
C LEU A 251 -10.66 -11.55 12.88
N ILE A 252 -9.39 -11.95 13.04
CA ILE A 252 -8.81 -13.04 12.23
C ILE A 252 -9.55 -14.35 12.50
N LYS A 253 -9.85 -14.64 13.77
CA LYS A 253 -10.58 -15.83 14.15
C LYS A 253 -11.97 -15.86 13.52
N GLU A 254 -12.75 -14.78 13.64
CA GLU A 254 -14.08 -14.65 13.04
C GLU A 254 -14.02 -14.87 11.51
N PHE A 255 -13.06 -14.26 10.83
CA PHE A 255 -12.87 -14.45 9.40
C PHE A 255 -12.59 -15.92 9.04
N LEU A 256 -11.65 -16.55 9.73
CA LEU A 256 -11.27 -17.93 9.45
C LEU A 256 -12.42 -18.90 9.71
N PHE A 257 -13.26 -18.64 10.72
CA PHE A 257 -14.39 -19.48 11.05
C PHE A 257 -15.67 -19.19 10.23
N SER A 258 -15.78 -17.98 9.67
CA SER A 258 -16.92 -17.61 8.79
C SER A 258 -16.78 -18.14 7.36
N GLN A 259 -15.62 -18.67 6.97
CA GLN A 259 -15.46 -19.28 5.65
C GLN A 259 -16.31 -20.56 5.54
N PRO A 260 -17.05 -20.75 4.46
CA PRO A 260 -17.75 -22.02 4.21
C PRO A 260 -16.70 -23.12 4.13
N VAL A 261 -16.62 -23.94 5.17
CA VAL A 261 -15.60 -24.98 5.29
C VAL A 261 -16.20 -26.28 4.79
N GLU A 262 -15.83 -26.68 3.60
CA GLU A 262 -16.12 -28.02 3.11
C GLU A 262 -15.09 -29.01 3.66
N GLY A 263 -15.55 -29.91 4.54
CA GLY A 263 -14.81 -31.06 5.04
C GLY A 263 -13.93 -30.85 6.26
N ILE A 264 -13.65 -31.96 6.95
CA ILE A 264 -12.85 -32.07 8.20
C ILE A 264 -11.40 -31.57 8.01
N TRP A 265 -10.84 -31.74 6.82
CA TRP A 265 -9.48 -31.32 6.49
C TRP A 265 -9.29 -29.79 6.48
N LYS A 266 -10.29 -29.04 6.05
CA LYS A 266 -10.27 -27.58 6.05
C LYS A 266 -10.31 -27.03 7.47
N ARG A 267 -11.06 -27.65 8.39
CA ARG A 267 -11.07 -27.28 9.83
C ARG A 267 -9.72 -27.51 10.49
N SER A 268 -9.09 -28.65 10.25
CA SER A 268 -7.75 -28.97 10.76
C SER A 268 -6.70 -27.97 10.25
N TYR A 269 -6.79 -27.56 9.00
CA TYR A 269 -5.89 -26.57 8.42
C TYR A 269 -6.13 -25.16 8.97
N ILE A 270 -7.39 -24.75 9.18
CA ILE A 270 -7.73 -23.49 9.85
C ILE A 270 -7.18 -23.47 11.28
N MET A 271 -7.28 -24.56 12.03
CA MET A 271 -6.69 -24.66 13.38
C MET A 271 -5.15 -24.54 13.34
N ARG A 272 -4.49 -25.20 12.38
CA ARG A 272 -3.03 -25.10 12.18
C ARG A 272 -2.62 -23.70 11.72
N SER A 273 -3.44 -23.04 10.87
CA SER A 273 -3.21 -21.68 10.42
C SER A 273 -3.40 -20.67 11.54
N ASN A 274 -4.38 -20.87 12.44
CA ASN A 274 -4.53 -20.09 13.67
C ASN A 274 -3.29 -20.20 14.56
N TRP A 275 -2.77 -21.40 14.74
CA TRP A 275 -1.54 -21.61 15.51
C TRP A 275 -0.32 -20.99 14.84
N PHE A 276 -0.23 -21.04 13.51
CA PHE A 276 0.79 -20.37 12.73
C PHE A 276 0.70 -18.84 12.82
N LEU A 277 -0.51 -18.25 12.69
CA LEU A 277 -0.74 -16.82 12.86
C LEU A 277 -0.42 -16.38 14.28
N LEU A 278 -0.77 -17.17 15.29
CA LEU A 278 -0.41 -16.93 16.69
C LEU A 278 1.10 -17.00 16.90
N LYS A 279 1.78 -17.94 16.24
CA LYS A 279 3.24 -18.08 16.23
C LYS A 279 3.91 -16.93 15.50
N ALA A 280 3.39 -16.54 14.33
CA ALA A 280 3.86 -15.38 13.57
C ALA A 280 3.66 -14.09 14.39
N TYR A 281 2.50 -13.94 15.00
CA TYR A 281 2.18 -12.80 15.86
C TYR A 281 3.06 -12.77 17.12
N ARG A 282 3.22 -13.90 17.83
CA ARG A 282 4.18 -14.04 18.95
C ARG A 282 5.62 -13.78 18.50
N SER A 283 5.97 -14.17 17.29
CA SER A 283 7.27 -13.90 16.69
C SER A 283 7.50 -12.42 16.44
N ILE A 284 6.48 -11.68 15.95
CA ILE A 284 6.53 -10.23 15.77
C ILE A 284 6.70 -9.53 17.14
N ILE A 285 6.00 -9.99 18.17
CA ILE A 285 6.08 -9.42 19.52
C ILE A 285 7.39 -9.75 20.21
N LYS A 286 7.88 -11.00 20.11
CA LYS A 286 9.14 -11.44 20.73
C LYS A 286 10.39 -10.93 20.02
N ASN A 287 10.34 -10.63 18.74
CA ASN A 287 11.51 -10.37 17.88
C ASN A 287 11.94 -8.92 17.76
N SER A 288 11.49 -8.01 18.64
CA SER A 288 12.16 -6.71 18.74
C SER A 288 13.62 -6.82 19.22
N LYS A 289 14.09 -8.03 19.59
CA LYS A 289 15.42 -8.26 20.19
C LYS A 289 16.21 -9.46 19.67
N SER A 290 15.76 -10.27 18.72
CA SER A 290 16.50 -11.46 18.28
C SER A 290 16.71 -11.58 16.80
N GLU A 291 17.93 -11.93 16.47
CA GLU A 291 18.58 -12.22 15.20
C GLU A 291 17.76 -13.01 14.16
N LYS A 292 18.06 -12.68 12.90
CA LYS A 292 17.83 -13.43 11.65
C LYS A 292 16.80 -14.57 11.69
N ARG A 293 15.54 -14.28 11.40
CA ARG A 293 14.57 -15.33 11.05
C ARG A 293 14.21 -15.22 9.59
N TYR A 294 14.51 -16.27 8.85
CA TYR A 294 14.11 -16.44 7.47
C TYR A 294 12.60 -16.70 7.39
N ARG A 295 11.93 -16.01 6.49
CA ARG A 295 10.53 -16.25 6.18
C ARG A 295 10.42 -16.73 4.74
N ASP A 296 9.83 -17.88 4.56
CA ASP A 296 9.44 -18.34 3.23
C ASP A 296 8.15 -17.64 2.81
N LEU A 297 8.29 -16.63 1.92
CA LEU A 297 7.16 -15.86 1.42
C LEU A 297 6.22 -16.72 0.58
N SER A 298 6.73 -17.69 -0.17
CA SER A 298 5.92 -18.55 -1.02
C SER A 298 4.99 -19.40 -0.17
N THR A 299 5.51 -20.00 0.89
CA THR A 299 4.71 -20.75 1.87
C THR A 299 3.68 -19.85 2.58
N LEU A 300 4.02 -18.61 2.90
CA LEU A 300 3.07 -17.69 3.52
C LEU A 300 1.91 -17.35 2.56
N PHE A 301 2.23 -16.98 1.33
CA PHE A 301 1.22 -16.61 0.33
C PHE A 301 0.33 -17.80 -0.06
N SER A 302 0.90 -18.99 -0.27
CA SER A 302 0.12 -20.20 -0.53
C SER A 302 -0.85 -20.52 0.60
N LYS A 303 -0.51 -20.26 1.86
CA LYS A 303 -1.41 -20.43 3.00
C LYS A 303 -2.54 -19.41 2.99
N ILE A 304 -2.25 -18.16 2.66
CA ILE A 304 -3.27 -17.11 2.55
C ILE A 304 -4.20 -17.44 1.39
N GLU A 305 -3.66 -17.80 0.23
CA GLU A 305 -4.44 -18.22 -0.94
C GLU A 305 -5.36 -19.40 -0.62
N TYR A 306 -4.84 -20.44 0.04
CA TYR A 306 -5.64 -21.59 0.46
C TYR A 306 -6.83 -21.20 1.36
N VAL A 307 -6.64 -20.24 2.26
CA VAL A 307 -7.69 -19.84 3.22
C VAL A 307 -8.67 -18.84 2.61
N THR A 308 -8.19 -17.92 1.78
CA THR A 308 -8.97 -16.78 1.28
C THR A 308 -9.42 -16.94 -0.17
N GLY A 309 -8.81 -17.83 -0.92
CA GLY A 309 -8.94 -17.94 -2.37
C GLY A 309 -8.24 -16.81 -3.14
N LEU A 310 -7.56 -15.86 -2.45
CA LEU A 310 -6.88 -14.73 -3.05
C LEU A 310 -5.44 -15.09 -3.43
N LYS A 311 -5.09 -14.88 -4.68
CA LYS A 311 -3.71 -15.00 -5.16
C LYS A 311 -2.91 -13.76 -4.76
N ILE A 312 -1.99 -13.93 -3.83
CA ILE A 312 -1.17 -12.84 -3.31
C ILE A 312 0.29 -13.05 -3.70
N GLY A 313 0.93 -11.99 -4.18
CA GLY A 313 2.32 -12.04 -4.56
C GLY A 313 3.09 -10.75 -4.27
N TYR A 314 4.27 -10.66 -4.83
CA TYR A 314 5.11 -9.48 -4.75
C TYR A 314 5.85 -9.25 -6.07
N GLN A 315 6.11 -7.98 -6.36
CA GLN A 315 6.98 -7.54 -7.43
C GLN A 315 8.25 -6.94 -6.83
N ILE A 316 9.41 -7.42 -7.28
CA ILE A 316 10.67 -6.80 -6.90
C ILE A 316 10.82 -5.51 -7.69
N ASN A 317 11.04 -4.42 -6.97
CA ASN A 317 11.30 -3.10 -7.50
C ASN A 317 12.79 -2.80 -7.40
N GLU A 318 13.42 -2.60 -8.53
CA GLU A 318 14.82 -2.21 -8.60
C GLU A 318 15.01 -0.70 -8.65
N CYS A 319 13.95 0.06 -8.93
CA CYS A 319 13.98 1.51 -9.12
C CYS A 319 14.03 2.34 -7.83
N MET A 320 13.67 1.80 -6.70
CA MET A 320 13.94 2.23 -5.33
C MET A 320 13.21 3.44 -4.75
N GLY A 321 12.69 4.37 -5.51
CA GLY A 321 12.13 5.63 -4.96
C GLY A 321 10.99 5.42 -3.98
N SER A 322 10.12 4.42 -4.23
CA SER A 322 8.99 4.05 -3.37
C SER A 322 9.39 3.36 -2.06
N ALA A 323 10.67 3.04 -1.87
CA ALA A 323 11.20 2.50 -0.63
C ALA A 323 11.60 3.58 0.39
N PHE A 324 11.66 4.84 -0.03
CA PHE A 324 12.00 5.99 0.80
C PHE A 324 10.72 6.68 1.32
N ASP A 325 9.98 5.98 2.16
CA ASP A 325 8.84 6.54 2.86
C ASP A 325 9.25 7.37 4.09
N ILE A 326 8.47 8.39 4.38
CA ILE A 326 8.74 9.31 5.49
C ILE A 326 7.83 8.96 6.67
N ASP A 327 8.36 8.25 7.62
CA ASP A 327 7.67 7.81 8.83
C ASP A 327 8.07 8.59 10.09
N THR A 328 9.20 9.28 10.04
CA THR A 328 9.78 10.00 11.19
C THR A 328 10.39 11.33 10.75
N GLN A 329 10.57 12.25 11.73
CA GLN A 329 11.28 13.52 11.52
C GLN A 329 12.68 13.30 10.96
N TYR A 330 13.36 12.27 11.46
CA TYR A 330 14.71 11.94 11.05
C TYR A 330 14.78 11.52 9.55
N GLU A 331 13.83 10.70 9.09
CA GLU A 331 13.74 10.33 7.67
C GLU A 331 13.46 11.54 6.78
N ALA A 332 12.56 12.43 7.23
CA ALA A 332 12.29 13.67 6.52
C ALA A 332 13.55 14.56 6.40
N ASP A 333 14.28 14.74 7.50
CA ASP A 333 15.51 15.55 7.54
C ASP A 333 16.62 14.93 6.68
N PHE A 334 16.74 13.61 6.74
CA PHE A 334 17.72 12.87 5.94
C PHE A 334 17.43 12.98 4.44
N ILE A 335 16.19 12.71 4.03
CA ILE A 335 15.81 12.77 2.61
C ILE A 335 15.95 14.22 2.11
N ASP A 336 15.51 15.20 2.86
CA ASP A 336 15.61 16.62 2.50
C ASP A 336 17.07 17.05 2.28
N LYS A 337 17.96 16.69 3.23
CA LYS A 337 19.40 17.01 3.17
C LYS A 337 20.10 16.35 1.98
N ASN A 338 19.74 15.11 1.67
CA ASN A 338 20.43 14.28 0.66
C ASN A 338 19.63 14.13 -0.63
N PHE A 339 18.57 14.89 -0.84
CA PHE A 339 17.60 14.72 -1.92
C PHE A 339 18.25 14.62 -3.31
N ASP A 340 19.22 15.49 -3.61
CA ASP A 340 19.86 15.55 -4.91
C ASP A 340 20.72 14.29 -5.16
N ILE A 341 21.50 13.86 -4.17
CA ILE A 341 22.34 12.64 -4.24
C ILE A 341 21.46 11.40 -4.41
N LEU A 342 20.42 11.29 -3.58
CA LEU A 342 19.49 10.15 -3.64
C LEU A 342 18.78 10.09 -4.98
N SER A 343 18.27 11.23 -5.47
CA SER A 343 17.59 11.33 -6.76
C SER A 343 18.51 10.98 -7.93
N GLU A 344 19.77 11.42 -7.88
CA GLU A 344 20.77 11.09 -8.89
C GLU A 344 21.11 9.59 -8.87
N ASN A 345 21.31 9.01 -7.68
CA ASN A 345 21.59 7.58 -7.54
C ASN A 345 20.41 6.71 -8.00
N ILE A 346 19.17 7.10 -7.71
CA ILE A 346 17.96 6.43 -8.21
C ILE A 346 17.92 6.48 -9.75
N LYS A 347 18.24 7.62 -10.36
CA LYS A 347 18.30 7.74 -11.83
C LYS A 347 19.36 6.85 -12.49
N LYS A 348 20.48 6.59 -11.82
CA LYS A 348 21.56 5.72 -12.31
C LYS A 348 21.23 4.23 -12.23
N ILE A 349 20.28 3.85 -11.38
CA ILE A 349 19.83 2.46 -11.29
C ILE A 349 18.95 2.17 -12.49
N SER A 350 19.31 1.16 -13.26
CA SER A 350 18.50 0.71 -14.39
C SER A 350 17.25 0.03 -13.87
N CYS A 351 16.11 0.58 -14.21
CA CYS A 351 14.84 -0.15 -14.09
C CYS A 351 14.62 -0.97 -15.35
#